data_3ac28dabe359715456795aea8ef7a4bd
#
_entry.id   3ac28dabe359715456795aea8ef7a4bd
#
_cell.length_a   1.000
_cell.length_b   1.000
_cell.length_c   1.000
_cell.angle_alpha   90.00
_cell.angle_beta   90.00
_cell.angle_gamma   90.00
#
_symmetry.space_group_name_H-M   'P 1'
#
loop_
_entity.id
_entity.type
_entity.pdbx_description
1 polymer ?
#
loop_
_entity_poly.entity_id
_entity_poly.type
_entity_poly.pdbx_seq_one_letter_code
_entity_poly.pdbx_strand_id
1 'polypeptide(L)'
;ENKNQPAADHAREQIEKLQSLPPALLYIDQIMNEGRLGIAETQCRAFLKKNPTHTYAMSLLSEIANRLGYFDDAEFLLEKAVEFKPKDGDLRMKYAQILRKKQKFAKTLEQVNILCDQYPDNHSYQAQKASEIMQNGDHEAAIKLLDNILQKNPYNFSTFTSKGHAQKTLGQTDEAIKSYQRAYKIKPDHGEAFFSLANLKTYSFSKDELNGMRAQAKRVDLSLRDKAYFHFALAQACESIEEFDEAFFHLDKGNKIKNDQSKYSIERMDAELQAQIDICDEKFFTKLGGGGYSSHDPIFILGLPRAGSTLIEQILASHSMIDGTLELPNILSIAQSLRGDDIYGKEGNYPKSMLSLTHEQRDSLGKKYIDETKMHRKDAPMFTDKMPNNFRHIGLIHLIMPNA
;
A
#
# COMPACT_ATOMS: atom_id res chain seq x y z
N GLU A 1 31.65 -7.85 -21.46
CA GLU A 1 31.00 -6.99 -22.49
C GLU A 1 29.52 -7.36 -22.56
N ASN A 2 28.60 -6.38 -22.52
CA ASN A 2 27.15 -6.45 -22.75
C ASN A 2 26.17 -6.77 -21.60
N LYS A 3 26.49 -6.57 -20.36
CA LYS A 3 25.46 -6.64 -19.28
C LYS A 3 24.55 -5.40 -19.19
N ASN A 4 24.92 -4.27 -19.82
CA ASN A 4 24.18 -3.00 -19.76
C ASN A 4 23.34 -2.67 -21.01
N GLN A 5 23.39 -3.49 -22.06
CA GLN A 5 22.70 -3.20 -23.32
C GLN A 5 21.16 -3.06 -23.16
N PRO A 6 20.44 -4.00 -22.49
CA PRO A 6 18.99 -3.88 -22.33
C PRO A 6 18.55 -2.63 -21.54
N ALA A 7 19.34 -2.24 -20.53
CA ALA A 7 19.06 -1.02 -19.76
C ALA A 7 19.32 0.25 -20.58
N ALA A 8 20.35 0.25 -21.42
CA ALA A 8 20.66 1.36 -22.31
C ALA A 8 19.60 1.51 -23.42
N ASP A 9 19.13 0.39 -23.98
CA ASP A 9 18.09 0.41 -25.01
C ASP A 9 16.75 0.89 -24.44
N HIS A 10 16.38 0.44 -23.24
CA HIS A 10 15.20 0.95 -22.53
C HIS A 10 15.31 2.44 -22.22
N ALA A 11 16.48 2.91 -21.77
CA ALA A 11 16.70 4.33 -21.51
C ALA A 11 16.58 5.18 -22.79
N ARG A 12 17.08 4.68 -23.95
CA ARG A 12 16.91 5.34 -25.24
C ARG A 12 15.46 5.46 -25.66
N GLU A 13 14.70 4.37 -25.53
CA GLU A 13 13.26 4.35 -25.82
C GLU A 13 12.50 5.37 -24.96
N GLN A 14 12.83 5.47 -23.68
CA GLN A 14 12.23 6.47 -22.78
C GLN A 14 12.61 7.90 -23.18
N ILE A 15 13.85 8.15 -23.57
CA ILE A 15 14.30 9.46 -24.05
C ILE A 15 13.57 9.85 -25.35
N GLU A 16 13.46 8.96 -26.31
CA GLU A 16 12.73 9.19 -27.57
C GLU A 16 11.24 9.47 -27.29
N LYS A 17 10.62 8.70 -26.39
CA LYS A 17 9.24 8.92 -25.94
C LYS A 17 9.06 10.30 -25.33
N LEU A 18 9.96 10.73 -24.45
CA LEU A 18 9.93 12.07 -23.84
C LEU A 18 10.17 13.18 -24.88
N GLN A 19 11.10 13.01 -25.80
CA GLN A 19 11.37 13.98 -26.88
C GLN A 19 10.20 14.16 -27.84
N SER A 20 9.36 13.14 -27.99
CA SER A 20 8.16 13.20 -28.84
C SER A 20 6.98 13.91 -28.18
N LEU A 21 7.06 14.25 -26.87
CA LEU A 21 5.98 14.88 -26.15
C LEU A 21 5.86 16.38 -26.46
N PRO A 22 4.65 16.92 -26.49
CA PRO A 22 4.44 18.35 -26.55
C PRO A 22 5.17 19.09 -25.41
N PRO A 23 5.86 20.21 -25.67
CA PRO A 23 6.58 20.98 -24.64
C PRO A 23 5.75 21.33 -23.42
N ALA A 24 4.44 21.55 -23.62
CA ALA A 24 3.50 21.83 -22.53
C ALA A 24 3.43 20.68 -21.51
N LEU A 25 3.51 19.42 -21.94
CA LEU A 25 3.47 18.26 -21.05
C LEU A 25 4.78 18.08 -20.30
N LEU A 26 5.91 18.37 -20.94
CA LEU A 26 7.22 18.37 -20.26
C LEU A 26 7.27 19.43 -19.16
N TYR A 27 6.72 20.61 -19.43
CA TYR A 27 6.62 21.67 -18.42
C TYR A 27 5.68 21.29 -17.26
N ILE A 28 4.55 20.65 -17.54
CA ILE A 28 3.62 20.16 -16.51
C ILE A 28 4.30 19.10 -15.63
N ASP A 29 5.05 18.17 -16.24
CA ASP A 29 5.81 17.15 -15.53
C ASP A 29 6.88 17.76 -14.61
N GLN A 30 7.59 18.78 -15.10
CA GLN A 30 8.57 19.52 -14.32
C GLN A 30 7.92 20.16 -13.08
N ILE A 31 6.87 20.97 -13.25
CA ILE A 31 6.21 21.66 -12.11
C ILE A 31 5.54 20.70 -11.13
N MET A 32 5.07 19.53 -11.60
CA MET A 32 4.60 18.45 -10.73
C MET A 32 5.75 17.90 -9.87
N ASN A 33 6.93 17.72 -10.44
CA ASN A 33 8.10 17.23 -9.72
C ASN A 33 8.70 18.29 -8.77
N GLU A 34 8.48 19.57 -9.02
CA GLU A 34 8.76 20.67 -8.10
C GLU A 34 7.76 20.74 -6.92
N GLY A 35 6.73 19.85 -6.90
CA GLY A 35 5.72 19.82 -5.85
C GLY A 35 4.58 20.85 -6.02
N ARG A 36 4.55 21.59 -7.13
CA ARG A 36 3.53 22.62 -7.44
C ARG A 36 2.27 21.99 -8.06
N LEU A 37 1.66 21.05 -7.32
CA LEU A 37 0.62 20.14 -7.84
C LEU A 37 -0.63 20.86 -8.36
N GLY A 38 -1.12 21.91 -7.67
CA GLY A 38 -2.32 22.64 -8.11
C GLY A 38 -2.14 23.36 -9.44
N ILE A 39 -0.94 23.88 -9.73
CA ILE A 39 -0.63 24.52 -11.01
C ILE A 39 -0.51 23.46 -12.10
N ALA A 40 0.17 22.33 -11.78
CA ALA A 40 0.30 21.21 -12.71
C ALA A 40 -1.08 20.66 -13.10
N GLU A 41 -1.98 20.48 -12.14
CA GLU A 41 -3.36 20.03 -12.36
C GLU A 41 -4.11 20.97 -13.30
N THR A 42 -4.15 22.26 -12.98
CA THR A 42 -4.85 23.25 -13.78
C THR A 42 -4.40 23.24 -15.23
N GLN A 43 -3.09 23.19 -15.46
CA GLN A 43 -2.51 23.17 -16.80
C GLN A 43 -2.77 21.85 -17.53
N CYS A 44 -2.69 20.72 -16.81
CA CYS A 44 -2.94 19.41 -17.38
C CYS A 44 -4.42 19.26 -17.79
N ARG A 45 -5.36 19.74 -16.98
CA ARG A 45 -6.80 19.78 -17.32
C ARG A 45 -7.05 20.69 -18.53
N ALA A 46 -6.40 21.85 -18.62
CA ALA A 46 -6.50 22.74 -19.77
C ALA A 46 -5.95 22.10 -21.07
N PHE A 47 -4.87 21.33 -20.98
CA PHE A 47 -4.35 20.57 -22.09
C PHE A 47 -5.30 19.46 -22.54
N LEU A 48 -5.84 18.68 -21.59
CA LEU A 48 -6.79 17.58 -21.88
C LEU A 48 -8.10 18.09 -22.46
N LYS A 49 -8.55 19.28 -22.09
CA LYS A 49 -9.75 19.91 -22.70
C LYS A 49 -9.57 20.10 -24.21
N LYS A 50 -8.34 20.34 -24.69
CA LYS A 50 -8.01 20.48 -26.10
C LYS A 50 -7.63 19.14 -26.76
N ASN A 51 -7.16 18.18 -25.97
CA ASN A 51 -6.64 16.89 -26.43
C ASN A 51 -7.22 15.74 -25.56
N PRO A 52 -8.53 15.47 -25.65
CA PRO A 52 -9.23 14.63 -24.68
C PRO A 52 -8.83 13.15 -24.66
N THR A 53 -8.15 12.66 -25.70
CA THR A 53 -7.69 11.27 -25.83
C THR A 53 -6.18 11.11 -25.64
N HIS A 54 -5.47 12.17 -25.17
CA HIS A 54 -4.03 12.14 -25.02
C HIS A 54 -3.62 11.34 -23.78
N THR A 55 -3.27 10.08 -23.95
CA THR A 55 -3.04 9.10 -22.88
C THR A 55 -1.91 9.47 -21.91
N TYR A 56 -0.82 10.10 -22.40
CA TYR A 56 0.24 10.56 -21.51
C TYR A 56 -0.25 11.70 -20.59
N ALA A 57 -1.05 12.64 -21.11
CA ALA A 57 -1.63 13.69 -20.30
C ALA A 57 -2.62 13.13 -19.27
N MET A 58 -3.41 12.10 -19.63
CA MET A 58 -4.26 11.39 -18.66
C MET A 58 -3.42 10.71 -17.58
N SER A 59 -2.32 10.05 -17.95
CA SER A 59 -1.38 9.44 -16.99
C SER A 59 -0.74 10.48 -16.08
N LEU A 60 -0.37 11.63 -16.61
CA LEU A 60 0.22 12.73 -15.83
C LEU A 60 -0.80 13.32 -14.86
N LEU A 61 -2.03 13.58 -15.31
CA LEU A 61 -3.11 14.06 -14.44
C LEU A 61 -3.47 13.03 -13.37
N SER A 62 -3.43 11.73 -13.71
CA SER A 62 -3.65 10.67 -12.72
C SER A 62 -2.57 10.63 -11.66
N GLU A 63 -1.31 10.88 -12.04
CA GLU A 63 -0.21 10.96 -11.05
C GLU A 63 -0.37 12.19 -10.15
N ILE A 64 -0.77 13.32 -10.69
CA ILE A 64 -1.10 14.53 -9.91
C ILE A 64 -2.25 14.21 -8.95
N ALA A 65 -3.34 13.61 -9.43
CA ALA A 65 -4.49 13.20 -8.65
C ALA A 65 -4.08 12.22 -7.53
N ASN A 66 -3.23 11.24 -7.85
CA ASN A 66 -2.68 10.29 -6.89
C ASN A 66 -1.85 10.95 -5.78
N ARG A 67 -1.02 11.96 -6.12
CA ARG A 67 -0.24 12.74 -5.14
C ARG A 67 -1.12 13.63 -4.27
N LEU A 68 -2.24 14.09 -4.81
CA LEU A 68 -3.24 14.89 -4.10
C LEU A 68 -4.23 14.02 -3.27
N GLY A 69 -4.21 12.68 -3.45
CA GLY A 69 -5.10 11.77 -2.75
C GLY A 69 -6.44 11.50 -3.47
N TYR A 70 -6.62 12.01 -4.71
CA TYR A 70 -7.83 11.82 -5.54
C TYR A 70 -7.78 10.48 -6.28
N PHE A 71 -7.89 9.39 -5.54
CA PHE A 71 -7.71 8.06 -6.12
C PHE A 71 -8.82 7.67 -7.08
N ASP A 72 -10.04 8.22 -6.92
CA ASP A 72 -11.15 7.97 -7.86
C ASP A 72 -10.88 8.61 -9.22
N ASP A 73 -10.43 9.87 -9.23
CA ASP A 73 -10.03 10.56 -10.46
C ASP A 73 -8.84 9.86 -11.13
N ALA A 74 -7.85 9.46 -10.32
CA ALA A 74 -6.68 8.75 -10.83
C ALA A 74 -7.05 7.40 -11.48
N GLU A 75 -7.95 6.64 -10.85
CA GLU A 75 -8.48 5.39 -11.40
C GLU A 75 -9.20 5.63 -12.72
N PHE A 76 -10.15 6.57 -12.75
CA PHE A 76 -10.91 6.89 -13.95
C PHE A 76 -10.01 7.31 -15.13
N LEU A 77 -9.03 8.17 -14.87
CA LEU A 77 -8.11 8.65 -15.90
C LEU A 77 -7.26 7.52 -16.48
N LEU A 78 -6.76 6.61 -15.63
CA LEU A 78 -5.94 5.48 -16.08
C LEU A 78 -6.77 4.39 -16.76
N GLU A 79 -8.00 4.13 -16.28
CA GLU A 79 -8.94 3.25 -16.97
C GLU A 79 -9.16 3.72 -18.41
N LYS A 80 -9.47 5.02 -18.60
CA LYS A 80 -9.63 5.61 -19.94
C LYS A 80 -8.34 5.60 -20.76
N ALA A 81 -7.20 5.88 -20.15
CA ALA A 81 -5.91 5.82 -20.84
C ALA A 81 -5.59 4.40 -21.36
N VAL A 82 -5.90 3.36 -20.57
CA VAL A 82 -5.74 1.95 -20.95
C VAL A 82 -6.74 1.54 -22.04
N GLU A 83 -7.99 2.06 -22.01
CA GLU A 83 -8.96 1.86 -23.10
C GLU A 83 -8.44 2.41 -24.44
N PHE A 84 -7.83 3.59 -24.45
CA PHE A 84 -7.26 4.20 -25.67
C PHE A 84 -5.98 3.53 -26.15
N LYS A 85 -5.16 3.00 -25.23
CA LYS A 85 -3.89 2.32 -25.53
C LYS A 85 -3.78 0.99 -24.77
N PRO A 86 -4.55 -0.05 -25.15
CA PRO A 86 -4.62 -1.31 -24.41
C PRO A 86 -3.31 -2.13 -24.40
N LYS A 87 -2.39 -1.83 -25.31
CA LYS A 87 -1.06 -2.45 -25.38
C LYS A 87 0.06 -1.64 -24.69
N ASP A 88 -0.26 -0.51 -24.06
CA ASP A 88 0.75 0.26 -23.30
C ASP A 88 0.88 -0.35 -21.89
N GLY A 89 1.97 -1.11 -21.69
CA GLY A 89 2.22 -1.79 -20.43
C GLY A 89 2.46 -0.85 -19.26
N ASP A 90 3.06 0.32 -19.50
CA ASP A 90 3.33 1.33 -18.47
C ASP A 90 2.02 1.92 -17.93
N LEU A 91 1.09 2.25 -18.84
CA LEU A 91 -0.24 2.75 -18.44
C LEU A 91 -1.01 1.72 -17.64
N ARG A 92 -1.02 0.46 -18.09
CA ARG A 92 -1.70 -0.64 -17.40
C ARG A 92 -1.08 -0.94 -16.04
N MET A 93 0.24 -0.86 -15.92
CA MET A 93 0.92 -1.02 -14.63
C MET A 93 0.54 0.11 -13.66
N LYS A 94 0.51 1.36 -14.11
CA LYS A 94 0.05 2.49 -13.29
C LYS A 94 -1.41 2.31 -12.86
N TYR A 95 -2.26 1.81 -13.76
CA TYR A 95 -3.65 1.49 -13.44
C TYR A 95 -3.73 0.42 -12.35
N ALA A 96 -3.00 -0.67 -12.49
CA ALA A 96 -2.91 -1.71 -11.47
C ALA A 96 -2.44 -1.16 -10.10
N GLN A 97 -1.46 -0.23 -10.10
CA GLN A 97 -0.97 0.39 -8.88
C GLN A 97 -2.03 1.26 -8.17
N ILE A 98 -2.85 2.00 -8.92
CA ILE A 98 -3.96 2.78 -8.35
C ILE A 98 -5.07 1.86 -7.84
N LEU A 99 -5.43 0.82 -8.59
CA LEU A 99 -6.38 -0.19 -8.13
C LEU A 99 -5.91 -0.85 -6.83
N ARG A 100 -4.62 -1.17 -6.71
CA ARG A 100 -4.02 -1.71 -5.49
C ARG A 100 -4.10 -0.72 -4.32
N LYS A 101 -3.82 0.58 -4.55
CA LYS A 101 -3.98 1.62 -3.52
C LYS A 101 -5.43 1.72 -3.04
N LYS A 102 -6.38 1.56 -3.93
CA LYS A 102 -7.82 1.49 -3.63
C LYS A 102 -8.27 0.11 -3.15
N GLN A 103 -7.34 -0.83 -3.01
CA GLN A 103 -7.53 -2.19 -2.53
C GLN A 103 -8.53 -3.02 -3.35
N LYS A 104 -8.67 -2.69 -4.61
CA LYS A 104 -9.44 -3.45 -5.59
C LYS A 104 -8.59 -4.63 -6.09
N PHE A 105 -8.21 -5.54 -5.19
CA PHE A 105 -7.22 -6.59 -5.44
C PHE A 105 -7.59 -7.52 -6.60
N ALA A 106 -8.87 -7.88 -6.74
CA ALA A 106 -9.33 -8.71 -7.86
C ALA A 106 -9.07 -8.01 -9.21
N LYS A 107 -9.46 -6.72 -9.34
CA LYS A 107 -9.18 -5.93 -10.55
C LYS A 107 -7.69 -5.72 -10.76
N THR A 108 -6.92 -5.53 -9.69
CA THR A 108 -5.46 -5.40 -9.77
C THR A 108 -4.85 -6.66 -10.39
N LEU A 109 -5.21 -7.83 -9.87
CA LEU A 109 -4.72 -9.11 -10.38
C LEU A 109 -5.12 -9.33 -11.85
N GLU A 110 -6.34 -8.96 -12.24
CA GLU A 110 -6.79 -9.00 -13.63
C GLU A 110 -5.88 -8.17 -14.55
N GLN A 111 -5.60 -6.91 -14.20
CA GLN A 111 -4.73 -6.04 -15.00
C GLN A 111 -3.30 -6.58 -15.08
N VAL A 112 -2.78 -7.11 -13.99
CA VAL A 112 -1.44 -7.71 -13.95
C VAL A 112 -1.38 -9.02 -14.75
N ASN A 113 -2.44 -9.82 -14.77
CA ASN A 113 -2.53 -11.00 -15.64
C ASN A 113 -2.45 -10.60 -17.11
N ILE A 114 -3.22 -9.59 -17.54
CA ILE A 114 -3.15 -9.07 -18.91
C ILE A 114 -1.73 -8.60 -19.26
N LEU A 115 -1.01 -7.93 -18.33
CA LEU A 115 0.39 -7.55 -18.54
C LEU A 115 1.31 -8.75 -18.73
N CYS A 116 1.16 -9.80 -17.92
CA CYS A 116 1.98 -11.00 -18.06
C CYS A 116 1.68 -11.77 -19.35
N ASP A 117 0.44 -11.76 -19.82
CA ASP A 117 0.06 -12.38 -21.10
C ASP A 117 0.58 -11.60 -22.31
N GLN A 118 0.56 -10.26 -22.23
CA GLN A 118 1.09 -9.39 -23.29
C GLN A 118 2.63 -9.36 -23.33
N TYR A 119 3.28 -9.51 -22.18
CA TYR A 119 4.73 -9.39 -21.99
C TYR A 119 5.29 -10.56 -21.17
N PRO A 120 5.24 -11.81 -21.69
CA PRO A 120 5.55 -13.02 -20.91
C PRO A 120 6.99 -13.08 -20.38
N ASP A 121 7.93 -12.40 -21.04
CA ASP A 121 9.34 -12.34 -20.61
C ASP A 121 9.67 -11.17 -19.70
N ASN A 122 8.70 -10.31 -19.37
CA ASN A 122 8.91 -9.20 -18.47
C ASN A 122 8.86 -9.67 -17.01
N HIS A 123 10.05 -9.88 -16.43
CA HIS A 123 10.19 -10.35 -15.05
C HIS A 123 9.62 -9.38 -14.00
N SER A 124 9.56 -8.08 -14.30
CA SER A 124 8.96 -7.08 -13.41
C SER A 124 7.45 -7.29 -13.28
N TYR A 125 6.77 -7.55 -14.40
CA TYR A 125 5.33 -7.84 -14.38
C TYR A 125 5.03 -9.18 -13.72
N GLN A 126 5.86 -10.19 -13.95
CA GLN A 126 5.73 -11.48 -13.26
C GLN A 126 5.96 -11.34 -11.74
N ALA A 127 6.94 -10.54 -11.31
CA ALA A 127 7.17 -10.27 -9.89
C ALA A 127 5.99 -9.51 -9.25
N GLN A 128 5.38 -8.56 -9.99
CA GLN A 128 4.15 -7.91 -9.54
C GLN A 128 3.01 -8.91 -9.40
N LYS A 129 2.83 -9.82 -10.39
CA LYS A 129 1.83 -10.89 -10.31
C LYS A 129 2.03 -11.76 -9.07
N ALA A 130 3.26 -12.15 -8.76
CA ALA A 130 3.57 -12.91 -7.55
C ALA A 130 3.16 -12.14 -6.29
N SER A 131 3.42 -10.82 -6.25
CA SER A 131 3.01 -9.95 -5.15
C SER A 131 1.48 -9.89 -4.98
N GLU A 132 0.71 -9.82 -6.07
CA GLU A 132 -0.76 -9.82 -6.00
C GLU A 132 -1.32 -11.20 -5.57
N ILE A 133 -0.70 -12.29 -6.03
CA ILE A 133 -1.06 -13.66 -5.62
C ILE A 133 -0.81 -13.85 -4.11
N MET A 134 0.34 -13.35 -3.60
CA MET A 134 0.64 -13.35 -2.15
C MET A 134 -0.38 -12.54 -1.35
N GLN A 135 -0.79 -11.40 -1.86
CA GLN A 135 -1.80 -10.56 -1.19
C GLN A 135 -3.16 -11.24 -1.10
N ASN A 136 -3.48 -12.11 -2.07
CA ASN A 136 -4.70 -12.94 -2.06
C ASN A 136 -4.53 -14.23 -1.23
N GLY A 137 -3.38 -14.43 -0.56
CA GLY A 137 -3.13 -15.54 0.36
C GLY A 137 -2.56 -16.81 -0.29
N ASP A 138 -2.42 -16.88 -1.61
CA ASP A 138 -1.83 -18.05 -2.29
C ASP A 138 -0.30 -17.95 -2.37
N HIS A 139 0.34 -18.14 -1.22
CA HIS A 139 1.80 -18.04 -1.11
C HIS A 139 2.53 -19.17 -1.86
N GLU A 140 1.93 -20.34 -2.00
CA GLU A 140 2.54 -21.46 -2.73
C GLU A 140 2.61 -21.19 -4.24
N ALA A 141 1.52 -20.68 -4.83
CA ALA A 141 1.53 -20.29 -6.24
C ALA A 141 2.52 -19.15 -6.49
N ALA A 142 2.61 -18.18 -5.56
CA ALA A 142 3.58 -17.10 -5.65
C ALA A 142 5.03 -17.62 -5.63
N ILE A 143 5.38 -18.56 -4.75
CA ILE A 143 6.72 -19.16 -4.69
C ILE A 143 7.07 -19.83 -6.02
N LYS A 144 6.16 -20.61 -6.61
CA LYS A 144 6.38 -21.24 -7.93
C LYS A 144 6.70 -20.22 -9.01
N LEU A 145 5.96 -19.11 -9.02
CA LEU A 145 6.18 -18.04 -10.00
C LEU A 145 7.53 -17.33 -9.75
N LEU A 146 7.88 -17.06 -8.48
CA LEU A 146 9.16 -16.44 -8.12
C LEU A 146 10.34 -17.37 -8.46
N ASP A 147 10.19 -18.70 -8.29
CA ASP A 147 11.19 -19.66 -8.71
C ASP A 147 11.42 -19.67 -10.22
N ASN A 148 10.36 -19.55 -11.02
CA ASN A 148 10.48 -19.42 -12.47
C ASN A 148 11.26 -18.14 -12.88
N ILE A 149 11.02 -17.03 -12.17
CA ILE A 149 11.79 -15.79 -12.39
C ILE A 149 13.26 -16.00 -12.03
N LEU A 150 13.55 -16.66 -10.90
CA LEU A 150 14.92 -16.91 -10.43
C LEU A 150 15.68 -17.91 -11.31
N GLN A 151 15.03 -18.84 -11.97
CA GLN A 151 15.64 -19.71 -12.98
C GLN A 151 16.19 -18.91 -14.16
N LYS A 152 15.44 -17.89 -14.62
CA LYS A 152 15.85 -17.01 -15.72
C LYS A 152 16.81 -15.91 -15.27
N ASN A 153 16.66 -15.41 -14.04
CA ASN A 153 17.48 -14.34 -13.45
C ASN A 153 17.95 -14.69 -12.03
N PRO A 154 18.99 -15.50 -11.85
CA PRO A 154 19.45 -15.99 -10.55
C PRO A 154 20.13 -14.94 -9.66
N TYR A 155 20.29 -13.70 -10.15
CA TYR A 155 20.87 -12.58 -9.41
C TYR A 155 19.83 -11.51 -9.02
N ASN A 156 18.55 -11.81 -9.12
CA ASN A 156 17.50 -10.87 -8.73
C ASN A 156 17.26 -10.92 -7.21
N PHE A 157 17.93 -10.02 -6.48
CA PHE A 157 17.87 -9.96 -5.01
C PHE A 157 16.44 -9.66 -4.50
N SER A 158 15.66 -8.81 -5.19
CA SER A 158 14.31 -8.47 -4.75
C SER A 158 13.35 -9.66 -4.87
N THR A 159 13.51 -10.49 -5.90
CA THR A 159 12.73 -11.73 -6.06
C THR A 159 13.05 -12.72 -4.92
N PHE A 160 14.32 -12.84 -4.51
CA PHE A 160 14.68 -13.64 -3.33
C PHE A 160 14.03 -13.09 -2.05
N THR A 161 14.00 -11.77 -1.85
CA THR A 161 13.33 -11.16 -0.70
C THR A 161 11.84 -11.47 -0.70
N SER A 162 11.15 -11.31 -1.83
CA SER A 162 9.72 -11.64 -1.97
C SER A 162 9.46 -13.12 -1.73
N LYS A 163 10.32 -14.02 -2.22
CA LYS A 163 10.24 -15.46 -1.96
C LYS A 163 10.39 -15.75 -0.47
N GLY A 164 11.35 -15.13 0.21
CA GLY A 164 11.54 -15.25 1.66
C GLY A 164 10.28 -14.80 2.43
N HIS A 165 9.61 -13.74 2.00
CA HIS A 165 8.35 -13.31 2.63
C HIS A 165 7.23 -14.36 2.48
N ALA A 166 7.06 -14.94 1.29
CA ALA A 166 6.08 -15.99 1.07
C ALA A 166 6.38 -17.24 1.91
N GLN A 167 7.64 -17.67 1.94
CA GLN A 167 8.10 -18.81 2.72
C GLN A 167 7.90 -18.59 4.23
N LYS A 168 8.24 -17.39 4.74
CA LYS A 168 7.98 -17.02 6.13
C LYS A 168 6.50 -17.15 6.49
N THR A 169 5.62 -16.67 5.63
CA THR A 169 4.16 -16.73 5.87
C THR A 169 3.64 -18.17 5.90
N LEU A 170 4.23 -19.07 5.13
CA LEU A 170 3.94 -20.51 5.17
C LEU A 170 4.62 -21.27 6.33
N GLY A 171 5.35 -20.58 7.21
CA GLY A 171 6.10 -21.21 8.31
C GLY A 171 7.39 -21.93 7.88
N GLN A 172 7.81 -21.79 6.62
CA GLN A 172 9.04 -22.36 6.07
C GLN A 172 10.25 -21.49 6.45
N THR A 173 10.58 -21.45 7.75
CA THR A 173 11.54 -20.49 8.31
C THR A 173 12.96 -20.67 7.76
N ASP A 174 13.43 -21.92 7.64
CA ASP A 174 14.79 -22.21 7.16
C ASP A 174 14.98 -21.83 5.68
N GLU A 175 13.96 -22.05 4.87
CA GLU A 175 13.93 -21.63 3.46
C GLU A 175 13.88 -20.11 3.33
N ALA A 176 13.11 -19.44 4.16
CA ALA A 176 13.05 -17.99 4.21
C ALA A 176 14.40 -17.37 4.56
N ILE A 177 15.12 -17.94 5.56
CA ILE A 177 16.48 -17.54 5.92
C ILE A 177 17.41 -17.65 4.71
N LYS A 178 17.42 -18.79 4.01
CA LYS A 178 18.26 -19.01 2.82
C LYS A 178 17.95 -17.97 1.72
N SER A 179 16.67 -17.66 1.51
CA SER A 179 16.24 -16.69 0.52
C SER A 179 16.71 -15.27 0.88
N TYR A 180 16.54 -14.82 2.12
CA TYR A 180 17.05 -13.50 2.56
C TYR A 180 18.57 -13.42 2.53
N GLN A 181 19.26 -14.50 2.93
CA GLN A 181 20.72 -14.58 2.83
C GLN A 181 21.20 -14.47 1.38
N ARG A 182 20.50 -15.11 0.44
CA ARG A 182 20.84 -15.00 -0.97
C ARG A 182 20.63 -13.57 -1.47
N ALA A 183 19.55 -12.90 -1.05
CA ALA A 183 19.28 -11.52 -1.41
C ALA A 183 20.41 -10.57 -1.00
N TYR A 184 20.83 -10.56 0.28
CA TYR A 184 21.89 -9.66 0.72
C TYR A 184 23.28 -10.05 0.19
N LYS A 185 23.56 -11.33 -0.09
CA LYS A 185 24.81 -11.74 -0.74
C LYS A 185 24.92 -11.21 -2.15
N ILE A 186 23.80 -11.09 -2.86
CA ILE A 186 23.76 -10.47 -4.20
C ILE A 186 23.87 -8.95 -4.10
N LYS A 187 23.17 -8.34 -3.16
CA LYS A 187 23.14 -6.90 -2.93
C LYS A 187 23.35 -6.59 -1.45
N PRO A 188 24.62 -6.37 -1.00
CA PRO A 188 24.94 -6.16 0.41
C PRO A 188 24.35 -4.90 1.03
N ASP A 189 23.92 -3.92 0.24
CA ASP A 189 23.26 -2.70 0.67
C ASP A 189 21.71 -2.79 0.63
N HIS A 190 21.16 -3.99 0.48
CA HIS A 190 19.72 -4.25 0.54
C HIS A 190 19.27 -4.46 2.00
N GLY A 191 18.94 -3.37 2.68
CA GLY A 191 18.57 -3.36 4.11
C GLY A 191 17.35 -4.21 4.45
N GLU A 192 16.39 -4.34 3.52
CA GLU A 192 15.17 -5.12 3.73
C GLU A 192 15.45 -6.62 4.01
N ALA A 193 16.45 -7.19 3.39
CA ALA A 193 16.82 -8.59 3.64
C ALA A 193 17.31 -8.80 5.07
N PHE A 194 18.16 -7.91 5.60
CA PHE A 194 18.64 -7.95 6.97
C PHE A 194 17.51 -7.69 7.99
N PHE A 195 16.67 -6.71 7.71
CA PHE A 195 15.50 -6.44 8.56
C PHE A 195 14.54 -7.63 8.60
N SER A 196 14.34 -8.31 7.46
CA SER A 196 13.48 -9.49 7.39
C SER A 196 14.05 -10.67 8.18
N LEU A 197 15.38 -10.88 8.16
CA LEU A 197 16.06 -11.87 9.01
C LEU A 197 15.89 -11.53 10.49
N ALA A 198 16.13 -10.27 10.88
CA ALA A 198 15.94 -9.81 12.25
C ALA A 198 14.50 -10.08 12.75
N ASN A 199 13.49 -9.82 11.91
CA ASN A 199 12.09 -10.04 12.24
C ASN A 199 11.66 -11.50 12.35
N LEU A 200 12.52 -12.47 12.02
CA LEU A 200 12.25 -13.88 12.32
C LEU A 200 12.41 -14.19 13.82
N LYS A 201 13.14 -13.34 14.57
CA LYS A 201 13.44 -13.45 16.02
C LYS A 201 14.21 -14.72 16.42
N THR A 202 14.32 -15.69 15.53
CA THR A 202 15.06 -16.95 15.72
C THR A 202 16.40 -16.94 15.01
N TYR A 203 16.67 -15.91 14.21
CA TYR A 203 17.92 -15.74 13.47
C TYR A 203 18.95 -15.00 14.31
N SER A 204 20.12 -15.63 14.51
CA SER A 204 21.27 -15.02 15.18
C SER A 204 22.29 -14.56 14.14
N PHE A 205 22.59 -13.27 14.12
CA PHE A 205 23.57 -12.72 13.20
C PHE A 205 25.01 -13.08 13.62
N SER A 206 25.83 -13.45 12.65
CA SER A 206 27.27 -13.61 12.84
C SER A 206 27.95 -12.26 13.07
N LYS A 207 29.18 -12.29 13.63
CA LYS A 207 30.02 -11.08 13.80
C LYS A 207 30.27 -10.35 12.46
N ASP A 208 30.46 -11.11 11.38
CA ASP A 208 30.72 -10.53 10.06
C ASP A 208 29.47 -9.83 9.51
N GLU A 209 28.29 -10.41 9.68
CA GLU A 209 27.03 -9.79 9.30
C GLU A 209 26.76 -8.51 10.11
N LEU A 210 27.00 -8.53 11.43
CA LEU A 210 26.89 -7.35 12.28
C LEU A 210 27.83 -6.22 11.82
N ASN A 211 29.11 -6.54 11.58
CA ASN A 211 30.08 -5.57 11.09
C ASN A 211 29.73 -5.04 9.70
N GLY A 212 29.22 -5.91 8.83
CA GLY A 212 28.69 -5.51 7.53
C GLY A 212 27.52 -4.54 7.64
N MET A 213 26.53 -4.82 8.47
CA MET A 213 25.40 -3.91 8.72
C MET A 213 25.83 -2.57 9.32
N ARG A 214 26.77 -2.59 10.30
CA ARG A 214 27.34 -1.35 10.89
C ARG A 214 28.03 -0.48 9.83
N ALA A 215 28.74 -1.11 8.88
CA ALA A 215 29.38 -0.40 7.78
C ALA A 215 28.35 0.21 6.82
N GLN A 216 27.30 -0.53 6.45
CA GLN A 216 26.23 -0.03 5.60
C GLN A 216 25.45 1.12 6.25
N ALA A 217 25.10 1.03 7.53
CA ALA A 217 24.37 2.07 8.25
C ALA A 217 25.09 3.42 8.31
N LYS A 218 26.42 3.45 8.16
CA LYS A 218 27.26 4.66 8.14
C LYS A 218 27.31 5.33 6.76
N ARG A 219 26.89 4.67 5.70
CA ARG A 219 26.96 5.21 4.33
C ARG A 219 26.00 6.37 4.15
N VAL A 220 26.46 7.40 3.43
CA VAL A 220 25.67 8.61 3.12
C VAL A 220 24.83 8.44 1.86
N ASP A 221 25.29 7.60 0.94
CA ASP A 221 24.66 7.33 -0.37
C ASP A 221 23.57 6.26 -0.32
N LEU A 222 23.30 5.68 0.85
CA LEU A 222 22.27 4.68 1.05
C LEU A 222 20.89 5.34 1.03
N SER A 223 19.88 4.66 0.44
CA SER A 223 18.50 5.13 0.48
C SER A 223 18.02 5.26 1.93
N LEU A 224 17.19 6.26 2.22
CA LEU A 224 16.62 6.43 3.58
C LEU A 224 15.85 5.18 4.03
N ARG A 225 15.22 4.47 3.09
CA ARG A 225 14.52 3.21 3.36
C ARG A 225 15.48 2.11 3.83
N ASP A 226 16.54 1.85 3.07
CA ASP A 226 17.53 0.83 3.43
C ASP A 226 18.27 1.21 4.71
N LYS A 227 18.58 2.49 4.89
CA LYS A 227 19.19 3.01 6.10
C LYS A 227 18.34 2.73 7.34
N ALA A 228 17.03 3.00 7.27
CA ALA A 228 16.10 2.67 8.36
C ALA A 228 16.07 1.15 8.63
N TYR A 229 16.04 0.32 7.59
CA TYR A 229 16.07 -1.12 7.73
C TYR A 229 17.35 -1.63 8.39
N PHE A 230 18.53 -1.10 8.03
CA PHE A 230 19.78 -1.46 8.70
C PHE A 230 19.77 -1.08 10.19
N HIS A 231 19.24 0.11 10.50
CA HIS A 231 19.13 0.53 11.90
C HIS A 231 18.21 -0.38 12.71
N PHE A 232 17.06 -0.78 12.19
CA PHE A 232 16.16 -1.71 12.88
C PHE A 232 16.74 -3.14 12.98
N ALA A 233 17.44 -3.61 11.94
CA ALA A 233 18.11 -4.92 11.99
C ALA A 233 19.25 -4.93 13.03
N LEU A 234 20.07 -3.87 13.08
CA LEU A 234 21.11 -3.71 14.07
C LEU A 234 20.56 -3.63 15.49
N ALA A 235 19.47 -2.87 15.68
CA ALA A 235 18.84 -2.75 16.98
C ALA A 235 18.47 -4.12 17.55
N GLN A 236 17.81 -4.96 16.75
CA GLN A 236 17.39 -6.30 17.19
C GLN A 236 18.58 -7.24 17.34
N ALA A 237 19.58 -7.13 16.48
CA ALA A 237 20.80 -7.94 16.58
C ALA A 237 21.61 -7.58 17.83
N CYS A 238 21.79 -6.29 18.16
CA CYS A 238 22.46 -5.84 19.37
C CYS A 238 21.67 -6.22 20.64
N GLU A 239 20.33 -6.13 20.61
CA GLU A 239 19.49 -6.59 21.71
C GLU A 239 19.70 -8.09 21.99
N SER A 240 19.83 -8.91 20.94
CA SER A 240 20.03 -10.37 21.09
C SER A 240 21.37 -10.76 21.70
N ILE A 241 22.35 -9.88 21.70
CA ILE A 241 23.67 -10.03 22.33
C ILE A 241 23.88 -9.12 23.55
N GLU A 242 22.78 -8.56 24.07
CA GLU A 242 22.73 -7.73 25.28
C GLU A 242 23.51 -6.39 25.19
N GLU A 243 23.80 -5.93 23.96
CA GLU A 243 24.37 -4.60 23.69
C GLU A 243 23.24 -3.53 23.66
N PHE A 244 22.58 -3.32 24.79
CA PHE A 244 21.34 -2.52 24.89
C PHE A 244 21.50 -1.04 24.52
N ASP A 245 22.64 -0.43 24.87
CA ASP A 245 22.89 0.98 24.53
C ASP A 245 23.01 1.17 23.01
N GLU A 246 23.68 0.26 22.32
CA GLU A 246 23.80 0.28 20.87
C GLU A 246 22.45 -0.07 20.21
N ALA A 247 21.71 -1.02 20.78
CA ALA A 247 20.36 -1.35 20.32
C ALA A 247 19.44 -0.11 20.37
N PHE A 248 19.43 0.61 21.51
CA PHE A 248 18.64 1.82 21.66
C PHE A 248 19.06 2.93 20.68
N PHE A 249 20.37 3.15 20.51
CA PHE A 249 20.90 4.09 19.54
C PHE A 249 20.36 3.81 18.13
N HIS A 250 20.36 2.55 17.71
CA HIS A 250 19.87 2.17 16.39
C HIS A 250 18.35 2.28 16.28
N LEU A 251 17.59 1.93 17.32
CA LEU A 251 16.13 2.17 17.36
C LEU A 251 15.79 3.66 17.20
N ASP A 252 16.48 4.54 17.93
CA ASP A 252 16.28 5.98 17.83
C ASP A 252 16.54 6.50 16.42
N LYS A 253 17.66 6.09 15.80
CA LYS A 253 18.01 6.48 14.43
C LYS A 253 16.99 5.99 13.40
N GLY A 254 16.59 4.71 13.48
CA GLY A 254 15.59 4.14 12.59
C GLY A 254 14.23 4.84 12.72
N ASN A 255 13.78 5.06 13.94
CA ASN A 255 12.54 5.76 14.24
C ASN A 255 12.56 7.21 13.78
N LYS A 256 13.68 7.94 13.95
CA LYS A 256 13.83 9.31 13.47
C LYS A 256 13.66 9.38 11.94
N ILE A 257 14.34 8.50 11.20
CA ILE A 257 14.18 8.42 9.73
C ILE A 257 12.72 8.20 9.34
N LYS A 258 12.03 7.28 10.03
CA LYS A 258 10.62 6.97 9.76
C LYS A 258 9.70 8.14 10.12
N ASN A 259 9.93 8.79 11.25
CA ASN A 259 9.15 9.94 11.71
C ASN A 259 9.25 11.10 10.72
N ASP A 260 10.47 11.42 10.26
CA ASP A 260 10.72 12.49 9.29
C ASP A 260 9.99 12.25 7.95
N GLN A 261 9.73 10.97 7.61
CA GLN A 261 9.00 10.58 6.40
C GLN A 261 7.46 10.53 6.58
N SER A 262 6.97 10.34 7.80
CA SER A 262 5.56 9.98 8.05
C SER A 262 4.59 11.15 8.00
N LYS A 263 5.08 12.42 8.09
CA LYS A 263 4.24 13.62 8.27
C LYS A 263 3.21 13.47 9.41
N TYR A 264 3.50 12.61 10.39
CA TYR A 264 2.62 12.40 11.54
C TYR A 264 2.60 13.64 12.42
N SER A 265 1.41 14.04 12.87
CA SER A 265 1.20 15.08 13.87
C SER A 265 0.18 14.58 14.89
N ILE A 266 0.56 14.61 16.16
CA ILE A 266 -0.33 14.23 17.26
C ILE A 266 -1.46 15.25 17.41
N GLU A 267 -1.18 16.54 17.21
CA GLU A 267 -2.15 17.61 17.29
C GLU A 267 -3.26 17.45 16.25
N ARG A 268 -2.88 17.04 15.02
CA ARG A 268 -3.84 16.76 13.97
C ARG A 268 -4.71 15.54 14.30
N MET A 269 -4.10 14.51 14.86
CA MET A 269 -4.84 13.30 15.24
C MET A 269 -5.80 13.57 16.39
N ASP A 270 -5.38 14.31 17.40
CA ASP A 270 -6.23 14.70 18.54
C ASP A 270 -7.38 15.59 18.10
N ALA A 271 -7.11 16.57 17.22
CA ALA A 271 -8.15 17.44 16.65
C ALA A 271 -9.19 16.65 15.85
N GLU A 272 -8.77 15.67 15.05
CA GLU A 272 -9.67 14.80 14.29
C GLU A 272 -10.51 13.92 15.22
N LEU A 273 -9.90 13.35 16.27
CA LEU A 273 -10.61 12.53 17.24
C LEU A 273 -11.63 13.36 18.05
N GLN A 274 -11.24 14.55 18.50
CA GLN A 274 -12.15 15.46 19.21
C GLN A 274 -13.33 15.88 18.32
N ALA A 275 -13.07 16.17 17.03
CA ALA A 275 -14.12 16.48 16.08
C ALA A 275 -15.10 15.31 15.85
N GLN A 276 -14.63 14.07 15.93
CA GLN A 276 -15.50 12.87 15.91
C GLN A 276 -16.41 12.82 17.15
N ILE A 277 -15.84 13.05 18.33
CA ILE A 277 -16.58 13.05 19.62
C ILE A 277 -17.65 14.15 19.59
N ASP A 278 -17.30 15.34 19.12
CA ASP A 278 -18.20 16.49 19.09
C ASP A 278 -19.38 16.31 18.12
N ILE A 279 -19.18 15.54 17.05
CA ILE A 279 -20.21 15.32 16.00
C ILE A 279 -21.07 14.11 16.31
N CYS A 280 -20.47 13.01 16.76
CA CYS A 280 -21.13 11.71 16.88
C CYS A 280 -21.81 11.54 18.25
N ASP A 281 -22.68 12.49 18.60
CA ASP A 281 -23.50 12.43 19.81
C ASP A 281 -24.87 11.76 19.55
N GLU A 282 -25.63 11.51 20.61
CA GLU A 282 -26.98 10.94 20.53
C GLU A 282 -27.93 11.79 19.69
N LYS A 283 -27.79 13.12 19.75
CA LYS A 283 -28.62 14.06 18.99
C LYS A 283 -28.37 13.95 17.49
N PHE A 284 -27.11 13.75 17.10
CA PHE A 284 -26.73 13.54 15.72
C PHE A 284 -27.43 12.30 15.13
N PHE A 285 -27.33 11.16 15.80
CA PHE A 285 -27.94 9.92 15.32
C PHE A 285 -29.46 9.96 15.37
N THR A 286 -30.05 10.56 16.39
CA THR A 286 -31.50 10.75 16.51
C THR A 286 -32.04 11.66 15.40
N LYS A 287 -31.34 12.76 15.10
CA LYS A 287 -31.75 13.73 14.06
C LYS A 287 -31.70 13.12 12.65
N LEU A 288 -30.78 12.21 12.38
CA LEU A 288 -30.65 11.56 11.09
C LEU A 288 -31.78 10.58 10.75
N GLY A 289 -32.59 10.18 11.75
CA GLY A 289 -33.79 9.38 11.53
C GLY A 289 -33.56 7.97 10.98
N GLY A 290 -32.44 7.33 11.33
CA GLY A 290 -32.06 6.04 10.79
C GLY A 290 -31.36 6.14 9.43
N GLY A 291 -31.24 5.03 8.72
CA GLY A 291 -30.55 4.91 7.43
C GLY A 291 -29.22 4.17 7.58
N GLY A 292 -28.53 3.99 6.46
CA GLY A 292 -27.40 3.10 6.34
C GLY A 292 -27.81 1.70 5.92
N TYR A 293 -26.86 0.90 5.47
CA TYR A 293 -27.10 -0.43 4.95
C TYR A 293 -27.37 -1.42 6.09
N SER A 294 -28.51 -2.12 6.03
CA SER A 294 -29.04 -2.92 7.15
C SER A 294 -28.44 -4.35 7.24
N SER A 295 -27.12 -4.52 6.96
CA SER A 295 -26.45 -5.80 7.14
C SER A 295 -26.09 -6.05 8.60
N HIS A 296 -26.23 -7.28 9.04
CA HIS A 296 -25.78 -7.79 10.34
C HIS A 296 -24.50 -8.65 10.22
N ASP A 297 -23.94 -8.75 9.03
CA ASP A 297 -22.82 -9.67 8.75
C ASP A 297 -21.51 -9.24 9.41
N PRO A 298 -21.12 -7.95 9.46
CA PRO A 298 -19.82 -7.56 9.97
C PRO A 298 -19.75 -7.51 11.49
N ILE A 299 -18.67 -8.05 12.02
CA ILE A 299 -18.27 -7.95 13.44
C ILE A 299 -16.98 -7.16 13.49
N PHE A 300 -17.04 -5.90 13.93
CA PHE A 300 -15.86 -5.04 14.04
C PHE A 300 -15.09 -5.31 15.32
N ILE A 301 -13.81 -5.69 15.18
CA ILE A 301 -12.85 -5.84 16.27
C ILE A 301 -11.88 -4.68 16.21
N LEU A 302 -12.04 -3.74 17.12
CA LEU A 302 -11.28 -2.50 17.15
C LEU A 302 -10.66 -2.25 18.53
N GLY A 303 -9.72 -1.34 18.62
CA GLY A 303 -9.02 -1.01 19.86
C GLY A 303 -7.57 -0.60 19.62
N LEU A 304 -6.82 -0.42 20.69
CA LEU A 304 -5.40 -0.08 20.58
C LEU A 304 -4.55 -1.27 20.14
N PRO A 305 -3.41 -1.03 19.47
CA PRO A 305 -2.45 -2.09 19.19
C PRO A 305 -2.06 -2.86 20.47
N ARG A 306 -1.89 -4.18 20.36
CA ARG A 306 -1.54 -5.08 21.47
C ARG A 306 -2.65 -5.28 22.52
N ALA A 307 -3.88 -4.86 22.27
CA ALA A 307 -5.05 -5.08 23.14
C ALA A 307 -5.63 -6.51 23.07
N GLY A 308 -5.01 -7.44 22.37
CA GLY A 308 -5.49 -8.81 22.22
C GLY A 308 -6.51 -9.01 21.08
N SER A 309 -6.67 -8.04 20.18
CA SER A 309 -7.63 -8.08 19.06
C SER A 309 -7.47 -9.33 18.18
N THR A 310 -6.26 -9.77 17.91
CA THR A 310 -6.00 -11.01 17.14
C THR A 310 -6.48 -12.25 17.86
N LEU A 311 -6.33 -12.33 19.19
CA LEU A 311 -6.82 -13.46 19.97
C LEU A 311 -8.35 -13.51 19.92
N ILE A 312 -9.02 -12.39 20.10
CA ILE A 312 -10.49 -12.30 20.02
C ILE A 312 -10.96 -12.71 18.63
N GLU A 313 -10.31 -12.22 17.57
CA GLU A 313 -10.62 -12.61 16.20
C GLU A 313 -10.50 -14.14 16.00
N GLN A 314 -9.40 -14.75 16.47
CA GLN A 314 -9.21 -16.19 16.33
C GLN A 314 -10.24 -17.01 17.10
N ILE A 315 -10.65 -16.54 18.30
CA ILE A 315 -11.73 -17.15 19.09
C ILE A 315 -13.05 -17.12 18.28
N LEU A 316 -13.43 -15.97 17.76
CA LEU A 316 -14.65 -15.80 16.97
C LEU A 316 -14.60 -16.61 15.67
N ALA A 317 -13.49 -16.55 14.94
CA ALA A 317 -13.31 -17.26 13.68
C ALA A 317 -13.22 -18.80 13.84
N SER A 318 -13.07 -19.31 15.06
CA SER A 318 -13.18 -20.74 15.34
C SER A 318 -14.61 -21.25 15.28
N HIS A 319 -15.59 -20.35 15.29
CA HIS A 319 -17.02 -20.70 15.22
C HIS A 319 -17.47 -20.83 13.76
N SER A 320 -18.23 -21.87 13.41
CA SER A 320 -18.68 -22.17 12.04
C SER A 320 -19.57 -21.09 11.40
N MET A 321 -20.13 -20.19 12.19
CA MET A 321 -20.98 -19.09 11.72
C MET A 321 -20.19 -17.80 11.41
N ILE A 322 -18.88 -17.80 11.60
CA ILE A 322 -18.06 -16.56 11.52
C ILE A 322 -16.82 -16.82 10.68
N ASP A 323 -16.69 -16.10 9.59
CA ASP A 323 -15.45 -16.07 8.82
C ASP A 323 -14.44 -15.10 9.47
N GLY A 324 -13.23 -15.58 9.75
CA GLY A 324 -12.09 -14.72 10.07
C GLY A 324 -11.57 -14.08 8.78
N THR A 325 -11.41 -12.76 8.79
CA THR A 325 -10.83 -12.06 7.63
C THR A 325 -9.45 -11.48 7.96
N LEU A 326 -9.23 -10.22 7.64
CA LEU A 326 -7.96 -9.53 7.77
C LEU A 326 -8.17 -8.17 8.46
N GLU A 327 -7.10 -7.38 8.55
CA GLU A 327 -7.20 -5.95 8.84
C GLU A 327 -7.75 -5.25 7.58
N LEU A 328 -9.09 -5.20 7.48
CA LEU A 328 -9.76 -4.67 6.30
C LEU A 328 -9.70 -3.13 6.30
N PRO A 329 -9.16 -2.52 5.27
CA PRO A 329 -8.94 -1.07 5.26
C PRO A 329 -10.11 -0.29 4.64
N ASN A 330 -11.21 -0.98 4.34
CA ASN A 330 -12.35 -0.40 3.64
C ASN A 330 -12.99 0.77 4.39
N ILE A 331 -13.10 0.71 5.73
CA ILE A 331 -13.58 1.85 6.54
C ILE A 331 -12.62 3.04 6.44
N LEU A 332 -11.31 2.80 6.51
CA LEU A 332 -10.31 3.85 6.35
C LEU A 332 -10.38 4.49 4.95
N SER A 333 -10.61 3.69 3.92
CA SER A 333 -10.81 4.16 2.55
C SER A 333 -12.07 5.01 2.41
N ILE A 334 -13.18 4.60 3.01
CA ILE A 334 -14.43 5.39 3.04
C ILE A 334 -14.21 6.72 3.78
N ALA A 335 -13.58 6.68 4.96
CA ALA A 335 -13.26 7.89 5.72
C ALA A 335 -12.36 8.85 4.91
N GLN A 336 -11.38 8.31 4.20
CA GLN A 336 -10.52 9.09 3.31
C GLN A 336 -11.30 9.72 2.14
N SER A 337 -12.24 8.99 1.54
CA SER A 337 -13.10 9.54 0.47
C SER A 337 -14.00 10.67 0.97
N LEU A 338 -14.41 10.61 2.24
CA LEU A 338 -15.25 11.65 2.87
C LEU A 338 -14.46 12.87 3.34
N ARG A 339 -13.13 12.79 3.42
CA ARG A 339 -12.28 13.96 3.73
C ARG A 339 -12.40 15.03 2.66
N GLY A 340 -12.67 14.63 1.42
CA GLY A 340 -12.63 15.56 0.30
C GLY A 340 -11.21 16.06 0.04
N ASP A 341 -11.13 17.05 -0.81
CA ASP A 341 -9.90 17.53 -1.40
C ASP A 341 -9.09 18.43 -0.46
N ASP A 342 -8.03 17.93 0.13
CA ASP A 342 -6.99 18.74 0.78
C ASP A 342 -5.96 19.22 -0.25
N ILE A 343 -6.42 19.98 -1.27
CA ILE A 343 -5.56 20.42 -2.38
C ILE A 343 -4.57 21.53 -1.97
N TYR A 344 -4.88 22.28 -0.90
CA TYR A 344 -4.13 23.50 -0.54
C TYR A 344 -3.74 23.56 0.93
N GLY A 345 -3.61 22.41 1.61
CA GLY A 345 -3.32 22.37 3.05
C GLY A 345 -4.47 22.88 3.90
N LYS A 346 -5.69 22.92 3.34
CA LYS A 346 -6.91 23.09 4.12
C LYS A 346 -7.27 21.78 4.79
N GLU A 347 -7.67 21.85 6.04
CA GLU A 347 -8.18 20.69 6.75
C GLU A 347 -9.30 20.01 5.94
N GLY A 348 -9.14 18.71 5.68
CA GLY A 348 -10.15 17.92 5.01
C GLY A 348 -11.48 17.98 5.76
N ASN A 349 -12.59 17.85 5.05
CA ASN A 349 -13.93 18.08 5.64
C ASN A 349 -14.41 16.95 6.58
N TYR A 350 -13.74 15.80 6.61
CA TYR A 350 -14.08 14.70 7.52
C TYR A 350 -13.54 14.99 8.95
N PRO A 351 -14.34 14.79 10.02
CA PRO A 351 -15.65 14.09 10.06
C PRO A 351 -16.88 14.96 9.77
N LYS A 352 -16.74 16.28 9.58
CA LYS A 352 -17.86 17.20 9.33
C LYS A 352 -18.71 16.82 8.12
N SER A 353 -18.13 16.21 7.09
CA SER A 353 -18.85 15.71 5.91
C SER A 353 -19.93 14.69 6.24
N MET A 354 -19.85 13.99 7.37
CA MET A 354 -20.91 13.07 7.82
C MET A 354 -22.23 13.77 8.08
N LEU A 355 -22.20 15.06 8.49
CA LEU A 355 -23.41 15.88 8.76
C LEU A 355 -24.29 16.10 7.52
N SER A 356 -23.72 16.02 6.33
CA SER A 356 -24.40 16.29 5.06
C SER A 356 -24.76 15.04 4.26
N LEU A 357 -24.41 13.84 4.74
CA LEU A 357 -24.71 12.59 4.05
C LEU A 357 -26.22 12.33 4.03
N THR A 358 -26.78 12.17 2.82
CA THR A 358 -28.18 11.75 2.65
C THR A 358 -28.36 10.27 3.05
N HIS A 359 -29.60 9.85 3.24
CA HIS A 359 -29.95 8.45 3.52
C HIS A 359 -29.37 7.51 2.43
N GLU A 360 -29.57 7.87 1.16
CA GLU A 360 -29.09 7.09 0.01
C GLU A 360 -27.55 6.98 -0.02
N GLN A 361 -26.85 8.07 0.31
CA GLN A 361 -25.38 8.04 0.39
C GLN A 361 -24.88 7.13 1.51
N ARG A 362 -25.51 7.16 2.68
CA ARG A 362 -25.18 6.28 3.81
C ARG A 362 -25.41 4.82 3.48
N ASP A 363 -26.53 4.49 2.86
CA ASP A 363 -26.85 3.15 2.37
C ASP A 363 -25.85 2.67 1.32
N SER A 364 -25.54 3.52 0.34
CA SER A 364 -24.56 3.24 -0.71
C SER A 364 -23.14 2.96 -0.15
N LEU A 365 -22.71 3.73 0.86
CA LEU A 365 -21.39 3.52 1.51
C LEU A 365 -21.35 2.22 2.29
N GLY A 366 -22.39 1.88 3.04
CA GLY A 366 -22.50 0.60 3.74
C GLY A 366 -22.58 -0.58 2.77
N LYS A 367 -23.37 -0.46 1.70
CA LYS A 367 -23.42 -1.47 0.63
C LYS A 367 -22.06 -1.65 -0.04
N LYS A 368 -21.36 -0.57 -0.34
CA LYS A 368 -20.00 -0.60 -0.90
C LYS A 368 -19.05 -1.39 0.00
N TYR A 369 -19.07 -1.14 1.32
CA TYR A 369 -18.25 -1.88 2.27
C TYR A 369 -18.56 -3.38 2.22
N ILE A 370 -19.83 -3.76 2.26
CA ILE A 370 -20.28 -5.15 2.22
C ILE A 370 -19.85 -5.84 0.91
N ASP A 371 -20.00 -5.17 -0.23
CA ASP A 371 -19.66 -5.74 -1.54
C ASP A 371 -18.13 -5.87 -1.73
N GLU A 372 -17.34 -4.89 -1.33
CA GLU A 372 -15.88 -4.92 -1.45
C GLU A 372 -15.22 -5.92 -0.52
N THR A 373 -15.83 -6.23 0.64
CA THR A 373 -15.29 -7.21 1.59
C THR A 373 -15.64 -8.66 1.27
N LYS A 374 -16.56 -8.92 0.32
CA LYS A 374 -16.97 -10.29 -0.08
C LYS A 374 -15.80 -11.18 -0.48
N MET A 375 -14.78 -10.64 -1.12
CA MET A 375 -13.62 -11.42 -1.57
C MET A 375 -12.78 -12.01 -0.42
N HIS A 376 -12.95 -11.53 0.80
CA HIS A 376 -12.22 -11.99 1.99
C HIS A 376 -13.05 -12.97 2.84
N ARG A 377 -14.28 -13.24 2.44
CA ARG A 377 -15.21 -14.14 3.14
C ARG A 377 -15.27 -15.47 2.42
N LYS A 378 -15.70 -16.48 3.17
CA LYS A 378 -16.14 -17.78 2.66
C LYS A 378 -17.67 -17.80 2.67
N ASP A 379 -18.26 -18.79 3.31
CA ASP A 379 -19.71 -19.02 3.26
C ASP A 379 -20.41 -18.80 4.61
N ALA A 380 -19.69 -18.32 5.64
CA ALA A 380 -20.29 -18.06 6.95
C ALA A 380 -21.20 -16.82 6.90
N PRO A 381 -22.32 -16.81 7.66
CA PRO A 381 -23.26 -15.68 7.66
C PRO A 381 -22.69 -14.39 8.26
N MET A 382 -21.67 -14.48 9.09
CA MET A 382 -20.98 -13.34 9.69
C MET A 382 -19.49 -13.38 9.39
N PHE A 383 -18.82 -12.24 9.48
CA PHE A 383 -17.37 -12.14 9.32
C PHE A 383 -16.77 -11.09 10.26
N THR A 384 -15.53 -11.28 10.66
CA THR A 384 -14.79 -10.29 11.43
C THR A 384 -14.11 -9.27 10.53
N ASP A 385 -14.10 -8.00 10.92
CA ASP A 385 -13.16 -6.97 10.45
C ASP A 385 -12.28 -6.56 11.62
N LYS A 386 -11.07 -7.12 11.67
CA LYS A 386 -10.14 -6.82 12.74
C LYS A 386 -9.14 -5.75 12.29
N MET A 387 -9.62 -4.52 12.11
CA MET A 387 -8.79 -3.35 11.89
C MET A 387 -8.78 -2.50 13.18
N PRO A 388 -7.72 -2.61 14.01
CA PRO A 388 -7.65 -1.87 15.28
C PRO A 388 -7.95 -0.38 15.13
N ASN A 389 -7.41 0.27 14.09
CA ASN A 389 -7.58 1.70 13.84
C ASN A 389 -9.01 2.14 13.50
N ASN A 390 -9.94 1.21 13.28
CA ASN A 390 -11.37 1.52 13.10
C ASN A 390 -11.99 2.17 14.33
N PHE A 391 -11.35 2.11 15.53
CA PHE A 391 -11.82 2.85 16.70
C PHE A 391 -11.97 4.36 16.43
N ARG A 392 -11.18 4.91 15.51
CA ARG A 392 -11.25 6.32 15.09
C ARG A 392 -12.47 6.63 14.24
N HIS A 393 -13.20 5.63 13.77
CA HIS A 393 -14.28 5.77 12.81
C HIS A 393 -15.57 5.08 13.27
N ILE A 394 -15.76 4.86 14.59
CA ILE A 394 -16.94 4.19 15.16
C ILE A 394 -18.22 4.92 14.73
N GLY A 395 -18.22 6.25 14.78
CA GLY A 395 -19.37 7.04 14.35
C GLY A 395 -19.73 6.85 12.88
N LEU A 396 -18.73 6.75 12.00
CA LEU A 396 -18.95 6.44 10.59
C LEU A 396 -19.50 5.02 10.40
N ILE A 397 -18.92 4.04 11.09
CA ILE A 397 -19.38 2.64 11.02
C ILE A 397 -20.86 2.56 11.43
N HIS A 398 -21.22 3.14 12.57
CA HIS A 398 -22.60 3.14 13.04
C HIS A 398 -23.55 3.89 12.10
N LEU A 399 -23.06 4.96 11.43
CA LEU A 399 -23.82 5.73 10.48
C LEU A 399 -24.16 4.96 9.20
N ILE A 400 -23.22 4.19 8.66
CA ILE A 400 -23.37 3.49 7.37
C ILE A 400 -23.80 2.03 7.53
N MET A 401 -23.62 1.43 8.70
CA MET A 401 -23.98 0.05 9.03
C MET A 401 -24.51 -0.03 10.47
N PRO A 402 -25.74 0.44 10.71
CA PRO A 402 -26.28 0.59 12.07
C PRO A 402 -26.52 -0.75 12.78
N ASN A 403 -26.54 -1.85 12.06
CA ASN A 403 -26.81 -3.19 12.60
C ASN A 403 -25.53 -4.06 12.75
N ALA A 404 -24.35 -3.49 12.46
CA ALA A 404 -23.07 -4.19 12.66
C ALA A 404 -22.75 -4.38 14.15
#